data_e5749d1f6e7e07a1fbc0058f345b54da
#
_entry.id   e5749d1f6e7e07a1fbc0058f345b54da
#
_cell.length_a   1.000
_cell.length_b   1.000
_cell.length_c   1.000
_cell.angle_alpha   90.00
_cell.angle_beta   90.00
_cell.angle_gamma   90.00
#
_symmetry.space_group_name_H-M   'P 1'
#
loop_
_entity.id
_entity.type
_entity.pdbx_description
1 polymer ?
#
loop_
_entity_poly.entity_id
_entity_poly.type
_entity_poly.pdbx_seq_one_letter_code
_entity_poly.pdbx_strand_id
1 'polypeptide(L)'
;MAKTLIAFFSRADENYFSGAMRYVKVGNTEIVCDIIKDLTGADSFKIEMKDPYSPVYMTCIEEAKKDLRAKARPELVTMPESIDEYDTIILAYPNYWGTMPMAVFTFLEAFCFTGKTVLPLCTNEGSGMGGSERDIKKTCPGADVKAGLPITGSQAANSKASVQKWLSANGLL
;
A
#
# COMPACT_ATOMS: atom_id res chain seq x y z
N MET A 1 7.55 16.63 -17.35
CA MET A 1 7.10 15.22 -17.40
C MET A 1 6.39 14.88 -16.10
N ALA A 2 5.33 14.10 -16.18
CA ALA A 2 4.63 13.63 -14.99
C ALA A 2 5.57 12.79 -14.12
N LYS A 3 5.60 13.06 -12.82
CA LYS A 3 6.41 12.35 -11.85
C LYS A 3 5.53 11.42 -11.01
N THR A 4 6.04 10.23 -10.76
CA THR A 4 5.32 9.20 -9.98
C THR A 4 6.07 8.87 -8.71
N LEU A 5 5.33 8.78 -7.61
CA LEU A 5 5.82 8.27 -6.34
C LEU A 5 5.13 6.93 -6.02
N ILE A 6 5.91 5.95 -5.63
CA ILE A 6 5.39 4.70 -5.05
C ILE A 6 5.43 4.86 -3.53
N ALA A 7 4.29 5.08 -2.91
CA ALA A 7 4.16 5.12 -1.46
C ALA A 7 3.56 3.80 -0.99
N PHE A 8 4.24 3.09 -0.09
CA PHE A 8 3.81 1.75 0.28
C PHE A 8 4.05 1.41 1.75
N PHE A 9 3.14 0.60 2.27
CA PHE A 9 3.29 -0.10 3.55
C PHE A 9 3.47 -1.58 3.27
N SER A 10 4.46 -2.22 3.87
CA SER A 10 4.70 -3.65 3.72
C SER A 10 5.02 -4.29 5.07
N ARG A 11 4.62 -5.55 5.23
CA ARG A 11 4.91 -6.31 6.43
C ARG A 11 5.88 -7.44 6.12
N ALA A 12 7.08 -7.36 6.67
CA ALA A 12 7.97 -8.50 6.86
C ALA A 12 7.49 -9.38 8.03
N ASP A 13 8.33 -10.24 8.53
CA ASP A 13 8.05 -11.13 9.66
C ASP A 13 7.05 -12.24 9.31
N GLU A 14 6.28 -12.70 10.29
CA GLU A 14 5.34 -13.79 10.08
C GLU A 14 4.11 -13.30 9.30
N ASN A 15 3.80 -13.97 8.20
CA ASN A 15 2.67 -13.69 7.34
C ASN A 15 1.91 -14.96 6.99
N TYR A 16 0.64 -14.78 6.61
CA TYR A 16 -0.21 -15.87 6.14
C TYR A 16 -0.09 -16.03 4.62
N PHE A 17 0.23 -17.25 4.18
CA PHE A 17 0.38 -17.61 2.76
C PHE A 17 -0.46 -18.84 2.46
N SER A 18 -1.60 -18.66 1.81
CA SER A 18 -2.43 -19.77 1.28
C SER A 18 -2.61 -20.94 2.27
N GLY A 19 -2.97 -20.65 3.52
CA GLY A 19 -3.22 -21.65 4.54
C GLY A 19 -2.04 -21.96 5.45
N ALA A 20 -0.86 -21.34 5.27
CA ALA A 20 0.31 -21.55 6.11
C ALA A 20 0.94 -20.25 6.57
N MET A 21 1.48 -20.23 7.78
CA MET A 21 2.30 -19.12 8.28
C MET A 21 3.72 -19.27 7.76
N ARG A 22 4.32 -18.17 7.31
CA ARG A 22 5.72 -18.11 6.89
C ARG A 22 6.37 -16.85 7.42
N TYR A 23 7.63 -16.98 7.83
CA TYR A 23 8.46 -15.85 8.17
C TYR A 23 9.20 -15.35 6.93
N VAL A 24 9.06 -14.05 6.60
CA VAL A 24 9.68 -13.44 5.42
C VAL A 24 10.48 -12.21 5.81
N LYS A 25 11.60 -12.00 5.13
CA LYS A 25 12.44 -10.80 5.32
C LYS A 25 11.89 -9.58 4.59
N VAL A 26 11.22 -9.82 3.46
CA VAL A 26 10.60 -8.78 2.63
C VAL A 26 9.13 -9.13 2.46
N GLY A 27 8.25 -8.18 2.80
CA GLY A 27 6.81 -8.39 2.70
C GLY A 27 6.32 -8.39 1.24
N ASN A 28 5.15 -8.96 1.03
CA ASN A 28 4.56 -9.10 -0.31
C ASN A 28 4.36 -7.77 -1.02
N THR A 29 3.87 -6.76 -0.33
CA THR A 29 3.65 -5.43 -0.92
C THR A 29 4.96 -4.83 -1.42
N GLU A 30 6.04 -4.94 -0.66
CA GLU A 30 7.36 -4.44 -1.05
C GLU A 30 7.91 -5.16 -2.29
N ILE A 31 7.72 -6.47 -2.39
CA ILE A 31 8.09 -7.25 -3.58
C ILE A 31 7.42 -6.68 -4.83
N VAL A 32 6.13 -6.41 -4.77
CA VAL A 32 5.38 -5.84 -5.90
C VAL A 32 5.88 -4.41 -6.21
N CYS A 33 6.15 -3.62 -5.18
CA CYS A 33 6.68 -2.26 -5.36
C CYS A 33 8.06 -2.25 -6.02
N ASP A 34 8.92 -3.21 -5.71
CA ASP A 34 10.22 -3.35 -6.37
C ASP A 34 10.03 -3.67 -7.86
N ILE A 35 9.07 -4.51 -8.21
CA ILE A 35 8.72 -4.78 -9.62
C ILE A 35 8.27 -3.48 -10.31
N ILE A 36 7.41 -2.70 -9.68
CA ILE A 36 6.94 -1.42 -10.24
C ILE A 36 8.11 -0.45 -10.43
N LYS A 37 8.98 -0.36 -9.43
CA LYS A 37 10.17 0.51 -9.48
C LYS A 37 11.11 0.12 -10.63
N ASP A 38 11.36 -1.16 -10.81
CA ASP A 38 12.18 -1.68 -11.91
C ASP A 38 11.58 -1.37 -13.29
N LEU A 39 10.26 -1.41 -13.40
CA LEU A 39 9.55 -1.14 -14.65
C LEU A 39 9.46 0.36 -14.98
N THR A 40 9.29 1.21 -14.00
CA THR A 40 8.96 2.63 -14.20
C THR A 40 10.12 3.58 -13.88
N GLY A 41 11.08 3.18 -13.06
CA GLY A 41 12.10 4.08 -12.51
C GLY A 41 11.55 5.10 -11.51
N ALA A 42 10.31 4.94 -11.03
CA ALA A 42 9.67 5.87 -10.12
C ALA A 42 10.37 5.94 -8.75
N ASP A 43 10.26 7.09 -8.11
CA ASP A 43 10.70 7.25 -6.72
C ASP A 43 9.82 6.40 -5.78
N SER A 44 10.36 6.01 -4.65
CA SER A 44 9.62 5.22 -3.67
C SER A 44 9.78 5.75 -2.25
N PHE A 45 8.71 5.64 -1.48
CA PHE A 45 8.68 5.97 -0.06
C PHE A 45 8.02 4.84 0.72
N LYS A 46 8.72 4.29 1.69
CA LYS A 46 8.20 3.24 2.58
C LYS A 46 7.52 3.88 3.79
N ILE A 47 6.25 3.59 3.95
CA ILE A 47 5.46 4.02 5.10
C ILE A 47 5.75 3.04 6.25
N GLU A 48 6.48 3.48 7.26
CA GLU A 48 6.87 2.66 8.40
C GLU A 48 6.37 3.26 9.71
N MET A 49 5.74 2.44 10.53
CA MET A 49 5.31 2.82 11.87
C MET A 49 6.51 2.97 12.79
N LYS A 50 6.53 4.03 13.60
CA LYS A 50 7.53 4.22 14.64
C LYS A 50 7.51 3.08 15.67
N ASP A 51 6.31 2.66 16.04
CA ASP A 51 6.06 1.52 16.92
C ASP A 51 5.35 0.42 16.10
N PRO A 52 6.11 -0.47 15.42
CA PRO A 52 5.52 -1.47 14.54
C PRO A 52 4.70 -2.51 15.31
N TYR A 53 3.75 -3.14 14.60
CA TYR A 53 3.03 -4.29 15.13
C TYR A 53 3.96 -5.47 15.43
N SER A 54 3.48 -6.38 16.28
CA SER A 54 4.21 -7.59 16.64
C SER A 54 4.69 -8.38 15.41
N PRO A 55 5.89 -8.97 15.43
CA PRO A 55 6.33 -9.89 14.39
C PRO A 55 5.50 -11.18 14.35
N VAL A 56 4.76 -11.51 15.39
CA VAL A 56 3.85 -12.66 15.45
C VAL A 56 2.54 -12.29 14.75
N TYR A 57 2.18 -13.06 13.72
CA TYR A 57 1.02 -12.76 12.87
C TYR A 57 -0.30 -12.60 13.65
N MET A 58 -0.64 -13.57 14.52
CA MET A 58 -1.89 -13.54 15.29
C MET A 58 -1.97 -12.32 16.21
N THR A 59 -0.86 -11.90 16.80
CA THR A 59 -0.79 -10.69 17.63
C THR A 59 -0.95 -9.44 16.77
N CYS A 60 -0.26 -9.41 15.63
CA CYS A 60 -0.35 -8.29 14.68
C CYS A 60 -1.79 -8.04 14.22
N ILE A 61 -2.54 -9.09 13.85
CA ILE A 61 -3.91 -8.91 13.36
C ILE A 61 -4.84 -8.37 14.44
N GLU A 62 -4.63 -8.74 15.71
CA GLU A 62 -5.42 -8.19 16.82
C GLU A 62 -5.06 -6.73 17.12
N GLU A 63 -3.77 -6.39 17.07
CA GLU A 63 -3.30 -5.01 17.20
C GLU A 63 -3.87 -4.13 16.08
N ALA A 64 -3.82 -4.61 14.82
CA ALA A 64 -4.37 -3.91 13.67
C ALA A 64 -5.90 -3.70 13.79
N LYS A 65 -6.62 -4.70 14.29
CA LYS A 65 -8.07 -4.62 14.53
C LYS A 65 -8.42 -3.58 15.59
N LYS A 66 -7.63 -3.55 16.67
CA LYS A 66 -7.78 -2.54 17.73
C LYS A 66 -7.57 -1.13 17.18
N ASP A 67 -6.52 -0.94 16.40
CA ASP A 67 -6.22 0.35 15.77
C ASP A 67 -7.31 0.78 14.78
N LEU A 68 -7.84 -0.15 13.99
CA LEU A 68 -8.97 0.12 13.10
C LEU A 68 -10.21 0.61 13.86
N ARG A 69 -10.57 -0.07 14.94
CA ARG A 69 -11.72 0.30 15.79
C ARG A 69 -11.53 1.66 16.45
N ALA A 70 -10.32 1.96 16.88
CA ALA A 70 -9.96 3.22 17.49
C ALA A 70 -9.75 4.36 16.49
N LYS A 71 -9.77 4.06 15.17
CA LYS A 71 -9.38 4.99 14.10
C LYS A 71 -8.00 5.61 14.39
N ALA A 72 -7.06 4.78 14.83
CA ALA A 72 -5.72 5.20 15.21
C ALA A 72 -4.97 5.83 14.02
N ARG A 73 -4.09 6.77 14.33
CA ARG A 73 -3.17 7.38 13.35
C ARG A 73 -1.74 7.20 13.86
N PRO A 74 -1.16 6.01 13.65
CA PRO A 74 0.19 5.72 14.13
C PRO A 74 1.21 6.70 13.61
N GLU A 75 2.12 7.13 14.47
CA GLU A 75 3.25 7.95 14.06
C GLU A 75 4.18 7.17 13.14
N LEU A 76 4.70 7.83 12.11
CA LEU A 76 5.62 7.22 11.15
C LEU A 76 7.08 7.53 11.53
N VAL A 77 8.00 6.64 11.15
CA VAL A 77 9.44 6.83 11.36
C VAL A 77 9.93 8.09 10.64
N THR A 78 9.51 8.26 9.39
CA THR A 78 9.81 9.45 8.57
C THR A 78 8.59 9.84 7.77
N MET A 79 8.61 11.06 7.25
CA MET A 79 7.58 11.62 6.36
C MET A 79 8.30 12.44 5.28
N PRO A 80 7.89 12.35 4.00
CA PRO A 80 8.42 13.28 2.99
C PRO A 80 8.11 14.72 3.38
N GLU A 81 8.98 15.64 3.04
CA GLU A 81 8.73 17.07 3.25
C GLU A 81 7.53 17.55 2.42
N SER A 82 7.42 17.05 1.19
CA SER A 82 6.33 17.37 0.27
C SER A 82 6.14 16.24 -0.74
N ILE A 83 4.93 16.15 -1.30
CA ILE A 83 4.62 15.31 -2.46
C ILE A 83 4.20 16.16 -3.66
N ASP A 84 4.40 17.47 -3.62
CA ASP A 84 3.89 18.41 -4.62
C ASP A 84 4.46 18.16 -6.03
N GLU A 85 5.70 17.67 -6.12
CA GLU A 85 6.34 17.36 -7.39
C GLU A 85 5.77 16.11 -8.10
N TYR A 86 4.92 15.34 -7.42
CA TYR A 86 4.36 14.10 -7.98
C TYR A 86 2.93 14.32 -8.46
N ASP A 87 2.67 13.96 -9.71
CA ASP A 87 1.34 13.99 -10.31
C ASP A 87 0.55 12.71 -10.05
N THR A 88 1.27 11.60 -9.92
CA THR A 88 0.72 10.27 -9.70
C THR A 88 1.33 9.63 -8.46
N ILE A 89 0.47 9.10 -7.61
CA ILE A 89 0.85 8.33 -6.44
C ILE A 89 0.35 6.89 -6.62
N ILE A 90 1.28 5.94 -6.69
CA ILE A 90 0.94 4.52 -6.58
C ILE A 90 0.94 4.22 -5.09
N LEU A 91 -0.22 3.89 -4.55
CA LEU A 91 -0.39 3.60 -3.13
C LEU A 91 -0.56 2.10 -2.93
N ALA A 92 0.44 1.45 -2.36
CA ALA A 92 0.44 0.00 -2.19
C ALA A 92 0.41 -0.38 -0.71
N TYR A 93 -0.41 -1.37 -0.38
CA TYR A 93 -0.67 -1.77 1.00
C TYR A 93 -1.26 -3.18 1.08
N PRO A 94 -1.06 -3.88 2.21
CA PRO A 94 -1.79 -5.11 2.47
C PRO A 94 -3.22 -4.81 2.92
N ASN A 95 -4.14 -5.74 2.66
CA ASN A 95 -5.51 -5.67 3.17
C ASN A 95 -5.49 -5.99 4.68
N TYR A 96 -5.76 -4.99 5.50
CA TYR A 96 -5.88 -5.13 6.96
C TYR A 96 -7.34 -4.91 7.37
N TRP A 97 -8.05 -6.01 7.62
CA TRP A 97 -9.45 -5.98 8.04
C TRP A 97 -10.38 -5.23 7.06
N GLY A 98 -10.15 -5.43 5.77
CA GLY A 98 -11.00 -4.87 4.71
C GLY A 98 -10.65 -3.46 4.27
N THR A 99 -9.53 -2.91 4.74
CA THR A 99 -9.02 -1.59 4.35
C THR A 99 -7.49 -1.54 4.42
N MET A 100 -6.93 -0.35 4.33
CA MET A 100 -5.50 -0.11 4.48
C MET A 100 -5.09 -0.19 5.96
N PRO A 101 -3.83 -0.52 6.26
CA PRO A 101 -3.27 -0.29 7.60
C PRO A 101 -3.45 1.17 8.03
N MET A 102 -3.69 1.40 9.32
CA MET A 102 -3.94 2.77 9.83
C MET A 102 -2.77 3.74 9.58
N ALA A 103 -1.54 3.23 9.52
CA ALA A 103 -0.36 4.03 9.16
C ALA A 103 -0.47 4.66 7.76
N VAL A 104 -1.15 4.01 6.83
CA VAL A 104 -1.40 4.56 5.48
C VAL A 104 -2.33 5.77 5.56
N PHE A 105 -3.34 5.74 6.43
CA PHE A 105 -4.18 6.92 6.68
C PHE A 105 -3.37 8.08 7.27
N THR A 106 -2.42 7.80 8.15
CA THR A 106 -1.51 8.82 8.67
C THR A 106 -0.77 9.53 7.54
N PHE A 107 -0.23 8.76 6.59
CA PHE A 107 0.44 9.31 5.40
C PHE A 107 -0.51 10.13 4.52
N LEU A 108 -1.67 9.59 4.19
CA LEU A 108 -2.64 10.25 3.31
C LEU A 108 -3.16 11.56 3.89
N GLU A 109 -3.41 11.60 5.18
CA GLU A 109 -3.93 12.80 5.85
C GLU A 109 -2.88 13.91 6.00
N ALA A 110 -1.59 13.59 5.83
CA ALA A 110 -0.51 14.56 5.95
C ALA A 110 -0.34 15.46 4.74
N PHE A 111 -0.93 15.11 3.58
CA PHE A 111 -0.72 15.81 2.31
C PHE A 111 -2.02 16.15 1.59
N CYS A 112 -1.94 17.12 0.68
CA CYS A 112 -3.03 17.45 -0.23
C CYS A 112 -2.89 16.62 -1.51
N PHE A 113 -3.93 15.86 -1.84
CA PHE A 113 -3.98 15.02 -3.05
C PHE A 113 -4.83 15.64 -4.18
N THR A 114 -5.33 16.84 -3.99
CA THR A 114 -6.17 17.51 -5.01
C THR A 114 -5.42 17.63 -6.34
N GLY A 115 -6.06 17.15 -7.41
CA GLY A 115 -5.49 17.16 -8.76
C GLY A 115 -4.49 16.03 -9.05
N LYS A 116 -4.18 15.20 -8.07
CA LYS A 116 -3.28 14.05 -8.26
C LYS A 116 -4.06 12.81 -8.66
N THR A 117 -3.44 11.94 -9.43
CA THR A 117 -3.94 10.59 -9.71
C THR A 117 -3.43 9.64 -8.64
N VAL A 118 -4.33 8.83 -8.06
CA VAL A 118 -3.97 7.81 -7.10
C VAL A 118 -4.29 6.43 -7.68
N LEU A 119 -3.29 5.56 -7.72
CA LEU A 119 -3.40 4.18 -8.20
C LEU A 119 -3.26 3.23 -7.02
N PRO A 120 -4.36 2.68 -6.49
CA PRO A 120 -4.30 1.75 -5.37
C PRO A 120 -3.81 0.36 -5.79
N LEU A 121 -2.97 -0.26 -4.98
CA LEU A 121 -2.57 -1.66 -5.13
C LEU A 121 -2.67 -2.35 -3.77
N CYS A 122 -3.42 -3.44 -3.71
CA CYS A 122 -3.66 -4.15 -2.46
C CYS A 122 -3.19 -5.59 -2.52
N THR A 123 -2.27 -5.96 -1.67
CA THR A 123 -1.90 -7.37 -1.48
C THR A 123 -2.85 -8.03 -0.47
N ASN A 124 -3.28 -9.24 -0.78
CA ASN A 124 -4.28 -9.95 0.02
C ASN A 124 -4.16 -11.47 -0.19
N GLU A 125 -4.82 -12.25 0.65
CA GLU A 125 -4.91 -13.70 0.50
C GLU A 125 -6.36 -14.15 0.22
N GLY A 126 -7.04 -13.44 -0.69
CA GLY A 126 -8.38 -13.77 -1.15
C GLY A 126 -9.45 -12.72 -0.86
N SER A 127 -9.15 -11.72 -0.04
CA SER A 127 -10.10 -10.65 0.32
C SER A 127 -10.17 -9.48 -0.67
N GLY A 128 -9.27 -9.45 -1.66
CA GLY A 128 -9.25 -8.40 -2.69
C GLY A 128 -8.93 -7.02 -2.13
N MET A 129 -9.54 -6.00 -2.73
CA MET A 129 -9.37 -4.59 -2.33
C MET A 129 -10.13 -4.23 -1.04
N GLY A 130 -11.12 -5.04 -0.62
CA GLY A 130 -12.02 -4.66 0.47
C GLY A 130 -12.70 -3.33 0.20
N GLY A 131 -12.83 -2.49 1.23
CA GLY A 131 -13.36 -1.12 1.10
C GLY A 131 -12.27 -0.05 0.90
N SER A 132 -11.03 -0.46 0.59
CA SER A 132 -9.89 0.45 0.58
C SER A 132 -9.99 1.55 -0.48
N GLU A 133 -10.49 1.25 -1.68
CA GLU A 133 -10.68 2.27 -2.73
C GLU A 133 -11.64 3.38 -2.29
N ARG A 134 -12.75 3.00 -1.67
CA ARG A 134 -13.70 3.94 -1.08
C ARG A 134 -13.04 4.80 0.00
N ASP A 135 -12.26 4.18 0.87
CA ASP A 135 -11.59 4.86 1.97
C ASP A 135 -10.51 5.83 1.47
N ILE A 136 -9.78 5.48 0.39
CA ILE A 136 -8.84 6.40 -0.27
C ILE A 136 -9.58 7.62 -0.82
N LYS A 137 -10.67 7.40 -1.55
CA LYS A 137 -11.48 8.51 -2.10
C LYS A 137 -11.97 9.47 -1.02
N LYS A 138 -12.40 8.92 0.12
CA LYS A 138 -12.86 9.71 1.26
C LYS A 138 -11.72 10.48 1.92
N THR A 139 -10.54 9.86 2.03
CA THR A 139 -9.37 10.45 2.71
C THR A 139 -8.64 11.46 1.83
N CYS A 140 -8.73 11.31 0.50
CA CYS A 140 -8.04 12.16 -0.48
C CYS A 140 -9.05 12.92 -1.36
N PRO A 141 -9.81 13.88 -0.80
CA PRO A 141 -10.78 14.63 -1.59
C PRO A 141 -10.08 15.39 -2.72
N GLY A 142 -10.68 15.39 -3.90
CA GLY A 142 -10.11 16.06 -5.08
C GLY A 142 -9.07 15.24 -5.85
N ALA A 143 -8.69 14.06 -5.37
CA ALA A 143 -7.85 13.14 -6.11
C ALA A 143 -8.66 12.36 -7.15
N ASP A 144 -8.01 12.02 -8.27
CA ASP A 144 -8.53 11.07 -9.25
C ASP A 144 -8.07 9.65 -8.86
N VAL A 145 -8.91 8.94 -8.12
CA VAL A 145 -8.61 7.59 -7.65
C VAL A 145 -9.05 6.57 -8.69
N LYS A 146 -8.09 5.91 -9.31
CA LYS A 146 -8.33 4.91 -10.35
C LYS A 146 -8.72 3.56 -9.74
N ALA A 147 -9.19 2.65 -10.60
CA ALA A 147 -9.43 1.27 -10.21
C ALA A 147 -8.14 0.61 -9.74
N GLY A 148 -8.18 0.00 -8.58
CA GLY A 148 -7.02 -0.61 -7.95
C GLY A 148 -6.66 -1.98 -8.51
N LEU A 149 -5.45 -2.43 -8.21
CA LEU A 149 -4.96 -3.76 -8.57
C LEU A 149 -4.86 -4.62 -7.31
N PRO A 150 -5.71 -5.65 -7.18
CA PRO A 150 -5.51 -6.66 -6.13
C PRO A 150 -4.46 -7.68 -6.58
N ILE A 151 -3.51 -7.98 -5.69
CA ILE A 151 -2.49 -9.02 -5.91
C ILE A 151 -2.58 -10.02 -4.77
N THR A 152 -2.71 -11.31 -5.10
CA THR A 152 -2.60 -12.36 -4.10
C THR A 152 -1.17 -12.38 -3.57
N GLY A 153 -0.99 -12.24 -2.26
CA GLY A 153 0.32 -12.07 -1.64
C GLY A 153 1.29 -13.20 -1.94
N SER A 154 0.83 -14.46 -1.93
CA SER A 154 1.63 -15.62 -2.30
C SER A 154 2.10 -15.60 -3.76
N GLN A 155 1.51 -14.78 -4.61
CA GLN A 155 1.87 -14.59 -6.03
C GLN A 155 2.64 -13.29 -6.27
N ALA A 156 3.03 -12.57 -5.25
CA ALA A 156 3.71 -11.26 -5.39
C ALA A 156 4.94 -11.33 -6.31
N ALA A 157 5.80 -12.31 -6.14
CA ALA A 157 7.00 -12.50 -6.95
C ALA A 157 6.70 -12.82 -8.43
N ASN A 158 5.50 -13.31 -8.73
CA ASN A 158 5.06 -13.69 -10.08
C ASN A 158 4.06 -12.69 -10.67
N SER A 159 3.94 -11.50 -10.10
CA SER A 159 2.91 -10.51 -10.46
C SER A 159 3.31 -9.55 -11.60
N LYS A 160 4.51 -9.70 -12.16
CA LYS A 160 5.05 -8.75 -13.16
C LYS A 160 4.12 -8.50 -14.34
N ALA A 161 3.54 -9.55 -14.92
CA ALA A 161 2.64 -9.41 -16.08
C ALA A 161 1.38 -8.61 -15.74
N SER A 162 0.75 -8.90 -14.59
CA SER A 162 -0.44 -8.18 -14.12
C SER A 162 -0.12 -6.73 -13.82
N VAL A 163 1.02 -6.47 -13.19
CA VAL A 163 1.51 -5.12 -12.88
C VAL A 163 1.78 -4.34 -14.16
N GLN A 164 2.48 -4.92 -15.13
CA GLN A 164 2.73 -4.29 -16.43
C GLN A 164 1.45 -3.87 -17.14
N LYS A 165 0.49 -4.79 -17.22
CA LYS A 165 -0.82 -4.51 -17.83
C LYS A 165 -1.53 -3.35 -17.15
N TRP A 166 -1.53 -3.32 -15.84
CA TRP A 166 -2.17 -2.28 -15.05
C TRP A 166 -1.47 -0.92 -15.21
N LEU A 167 -0.14 -0.90 -15.18
CA LEU A 167 0.65 0.32 -15.41
C LEU A 167 0.42 0.87 -16.82
N SER A 168 0.44 0.01 -17.84
CA SER A 168 0.18 0.42 -19.22
C SER A 168 -1.23 0.98 -19.41
N ALA A 169 -2.23 0.37 -18.79
CA ALA A 169 -3.61 0.85 -18.84
C ALA A 169 -3.78 2.24 -18.20
N ASN A 170 -2.86 2.61 -17.31
CA ASN A 170 -2.85 3.93 -16.64
C ASN A 170 -1.80 4.90 -17.21
N GLY A 171 -1.20 4.56 -18.35
CA GLY A 171 -0.26 5.44 -19.05
C GLY A 171 1.11 5.61 -18.39
N LEU A 172 1.53 4.65 -17.57
CA LEU A 172 2.82 4.68 -16.88
C LEU A 172 3.90 3.82 -17.57
N LEU A 173 3.52 3.06 -18.58
CA LEU A 173 4.43 2.30 -19.47
C LEU A 173 3.97 2.45 -20.91
#